data_e2205bc202bfb857f4a896d007b2c794
#
_entry.id   e2205bc202bfb857f4a896d007b2c794
#
_cell.length_a   1.000
_cell.length_b   1.000
_cell.length_c   1.000
_cell.angle_alpha   90.00
_cell.angle_beta   90.00
_cell.angle_gamma   90.00
#
_symmetry.space_group_name_H-M   'P 1'
#
loop_
_entity.id
_entity.type
_entity.pdbx_description
1 polymer ?
#
loop_
_entity_poly.entity_id
_entity_poly.type
_entity_poly.pdbx_seq_one_letter_code
_entity_poly.pdbx_strand_id
1 'polypeptide(L)'
;RMDEGLVVVKLSPDEYTQTNSGNKIFKNASIFGSQNIIIHGKSILMRDCMLRGDLTGIRMGKFCFIGERTLIRASHRKFSKGATMFPMHVGDCVIVEEDCVLVAAQIGSYTHIGKGAIVGRSSIIKECCKVEAGAVIPSDSTFPPFSVIAGNPARVVGRVPECTQELISQAAKELYESYVIQR
;
A
#
# COMPACT_ATOMS: atom_id res chain seq x y z
N ARG A 1 -26.30 22.78 2.40
CA ARG A 1 -25.18 22.06 1.79
C ARG A 1 -23.93 22.52 2.50
N MET A 2 -23.42 21.74 3.43
CA MET A 2 -22.10 21.97 3.98
C MET A 2 -21.11 21.50 2.91
N ASP A 3 -20.36 22.44 2.33
CA ASP A 3 -19.10 22.15 1.68
C ASP A 3 -18.18 21.61 2.78
N GLU A 4 -18.12 20.33 2.94
CA GLU A 4 -17.03 19.69 3.65
C GLU A 4 -15.81 19.86 2.76
N GLY A 5 -15.16 21.01 2.89
CA GLY A 5 -13.98 21.35 2.14
C GLY A 5 -12.92 20.29 2.37
N LEU A 6 -12.27 19.87 1.28
CA LEU A 6 -11.13 18.97 1.30
C LEU A 6 -10.14 19.47 2.36
N VAL A 7 -9.83 18.64 3.35
CA VAL A 7 -8.83 19.00 4.38
C VAL A 7 -7.47 19.03 3.70
N VAL A 8 -6.94 20.23 3.48
CA VAL A 8 -5.65 20.41 2.82
C VAL A 8 -4.53 20.28 3.85
N VAL A 9 -3.68 19.30 3.66
CA VAL A 9 -2.44 19.12 4.41
C VAL A 9 -1.31 19.78 3.64
N LYS A 10 -0.77 20.85 4.21
CA LYS A 10 0.35 21.60 3.60
C LYS A 10 1.66 20.91 3.94
N LEU A 11 2.42 20.59 2.91
CA LEU A 11 3.69 19.93 3.02
C LEU A 11 4.83 20.92 2.79
N SER A 12 5.83 20.89 3.67
CA SER A 12 7.05 21.67 3.48
C SER A 12 7.91 21.11 2.35
N PRO A 13 8.40 21.95 1.42
CA PRO A 13 9.31 21.47 0.38
C PRO A 13 10.64 20.96 0.94
N ASP A 14 10.97 21.28 2.18
CA ASP A 14 12.15 20.76 2.85
C ASP A 14 11.97 19.31 3.33
N GLU A 15 10.72 18.88 3.55
CA GLU A 15 10.38 17.55 4.03
C GLU A 15 9.99 16.57 2.92
N TYR A 16 9.64 17.07 1.74
CA TYR A 16 9.14 16.28 0.63
C TYR A 16 9.97 16.41 -0.63
N THR A 17 10.00 15.31 -1.37
CA THR A 17 10.44 15.30 -2.77
C THR A 17 9.27 14.88 -3.65
N GLN A 18 9.05 15.61 -4.74
CA GLN A 18 8.09 15.22 -5.77
C GLN A 18 8.85 14.72 -6.99
N THR A 19 8.52 13.52 -7.45
CA THR A 19 9.10 12.96 -8.67
C THR A 19 8.43 13.49 -9.93
N ASN A 20 9.05 13.27 -11.09
CA ASN A 20 8.47 13.69 -12.37
C ASN A 20 7.11 13.01 -12.67
N SER A 21 6.88 11.81 -12.14
CA SER A 21 5.61 11.10 -12.25
C SER A 21 4.58 11.53 -11.18
N GLY A 22 4.90 12.52 -10.38
CA GLY A 22 4.00 13.10 -9.38
C GLY A 22 3.97 12.37 -8.04
N ASN A 23 4.87 11.44 -7.79
CA ASN A 23 4.95 10.79 -6.47
C ASN A 23 5.48 11.79 -5.43
N LYS A 24 4.80 11.85 -4.28
CA LYS A 24 5.18 12.69 -3.14
C LYS A 24 5.84 11.80 -2.10
N ILE A 25 7.12 11.98 -1.89
CA ILE A 25 7.94 11.10 -1.04
C ILE A 25 8.53 11.92 0.10
N PHE A 26 8.28 11.52 1.34
CA PHE A 26 8.95 12.11 2.50
C PHE A 26 10.44 11.82 2.47
N LYS A 27 11.26 12.82 2.77
CA LYS A 27 12.73 12.70 2.76
C LYS A 27 13.26 11.68 3.76
N ASN A 28 12.52 11.42 4.85
CA ASN A 28 12.87 10.40 5.84
C ASN A 28 12.24 9.02 5.56
N ALA A 29 11.57 8.84 4.44
CA ALA A 29 11.24 7.51 3.94
C ALA A 29 12.51 6.80 3.49
N SER A 30 12.64 5.53 3.83
CA SER A 30 13.80 4.71 3.48
C SER A 30 13.48 3.86 2.27
N ILE A 31 14.19 4.09 1.16
CA ILE A 31 14.01 3.34 -0.07
C ILE A 31 15.33 2.62 -0.40
N PHE A 32 15.33 1.31 -0.27
CA PHE A 32 16.48 0.47 -0.57
C PHE A 32 16.30 -0.20 -1.93
N GLY A 33 17.35 -0.22 -2.73
CA GLY A 33 17.29 -0.83 -4.06
C GLY A 33 16.32 -0.11 -4.99
N SER A 34 16.37 1.22 -5.02
CA SER A 34 15.45 2.06 -5.80
C SER A 34 15.41 1.70 -7.30
N GLN A 35 16.50 1.16 -7.85
CA GLN A 35 16.55 0.67 -9.23
C GLN A 35 15.60 -0.51 -9.51
N ASN A 36 15.15 -1.20 -8.48
CA ASN A 36 14.21 -2.32 -8.56
C ASN A 36 12.77 -1.92 -8.16
N ILE A 37 12.55 -0.66 -7.84
CA ILE A 37 11.24 -0.16 -7.41
C ILE A 37 10.66 0.71 -8.51
N ILE A 38 9.45 0.34 -8.97
CA ILE A 38 8.70 1.10 -9.96
C ILE A 38 7.39 1.54 -9.32
N ILE A 39 7.16 2.84 -9.31
CA ILE A 39 5.91 3.46 -8.87
C ILE A 39 5.35 4.26 -10.05
N HIS A 40 4.16 3.90 -10.51
CA HIS A 40 3.62 4.46 -11.76
C HIS A 40 3.19 5.92 -11.67
N GLY A 41 3.01 6.46 -10.50
CA GLY A 41 2.81 7.90 -10.33
C GLY A 41 1.68 8.27 -9.38
N LYS A 42 1.69 9.53 -8.98
CA LYS A 42 0.70 10.15 -8.09
C LYS A 42 0.45 9.37 -6.80
N SER A 43 1.49 8.74 -6.28
CA SER A 43 1.47 8.03 -5.01
C SER A 43 2.13 8.85 -3.91
N ILE A 44 1.77 8.58 -2.67
CA ILE A 44 2.32 9.24 -1.50
C ILE A 44 3.01 8.21 -0.62
N LEU A 45 4.27 8.44 -0.31
CA LEU A 45 5.05 7.68 0.67
C LEU A 45 5.26 8.55 1.91
N MET A 46 4.66 8.14 3.02
CA MET A 46 4.66 8.91 4.27
C MET A 46 5.95 8.73 5.06
N ARG A 47 6.06 9.50 6.16
CA ARG A 47 7.24 9.51 7.05
C ARG A 47 7.58 8.11 7.54
N ASP A 48 8.88 7.84 7.63
CA ASP A 48 9.43 6.61 8.22
C ASP A 48 8.93 5.31 7.57
N CYS A 49 8.27 5.38 6.42
CA CYS A 49 7.98 4.17 5.66
C CYS A 49 9.27 3.60 5.05
N MET A 50 9.31 2.30 4.86
CA MET A 50 10.47 1.60 4.34
C MET A 50 10.06 0.69 3.19
N LEU A 51 10.66 0.88 2.02
CA LEU A 51 10.49 0.03 0.85
C LEU A 51 11.81 -0.72 0.59
N ARG A 52 11.76 -2.05 0.69
CA ARG A 52 12.91 -2.93 0.48
C ARG A 52 12.84 -3.59 -0.91
N GLY A 53 13.40 -2.90 -1.90
CA GLY A 53 13.55 -3.42 -3.26
C GLY A 53 14.96 -3.97 -3.57
N ASP A 54 15.81 -4.09 -2.56
CA ASP A 54 17.18 -4.57 -2.68
C ASP A 54 17.28 -6.08 -2.88
N LEU A 55 16.30 -6.84 -2.43
CA LEU A 55 16.24 -8.29 -2.59
C LEU A 55 15.57 -8.68 -3.90
N THR A 56 14.43 -8.06 -4.21
CA THR A 56 13.71 -8.22 -5.48
C THR A 56 12.80 -7.01 -5.71
N GLY A 57 12.24 -6.89 -6.92
CA GLY A 57 11.49 -5.71 -7.34
C GLY A 57 10.19 -5.51 -6.58
N ILE A 58 9.80 -4.25 -6.46
CA ILE A 58 8.47 -3.81 -6.04
C ILE A 58 7.86 -3.02 -7.19
N ARG A 59 6.66 -3.40 -7.60
CA ARG A 59 5.88 -2.69 -8.62
C ARG A 59 4.60 -2.18 -7.99
N MET A 60 4.43 -0.87 -8.01
CA MET A 60 3.29 -0.18 -7.42
C MET A 60 2.57 0.62 -8.49
N GLY A 61 1.26 0.56 -8.50
CA GLY A 61 0.41 1.30 -9.41
C GLY A 61 0.31 2.79 -9.09
N LYS A 62 -0.75 3.42 -9.62
CA LYS A 62 -1.02 4.85 -9.46
C LYS A 62 -1.88 5.11 -8.23
N PHE A 63 -1.79 6.33 -7.69
CA PHE A 63 -2.62 6.80 -6.58
C PHE A 63 -2.57 5.92 -5.33
N CYS A 64 -1.43 5.29 -5.06
CA CYS A 64 -1.24 4.55 -3.82
C CYS A 64 -0.86 5.49 -2.68
N PHE A 65 -1.33 5.17 -1.49
CA PHE A 65 -0.97 5.86 -0.26
C PHE A 65 -0.35 4.87 0.71
N ILE A 66 0.89 5.11 1.09
CA ILE A 66 1.62 4.28 2.05
C ILE A 66 1.80 5.07 3.34
N GLY A 67 1.15 4.62 4.38
CA GLY A 67 1.12 5.28 5.69
C GLY A 67 2.45 5.29 6.42
N GLU A 68 2.52 6.09 7.46
CA GLU A 68 3.73 6.25 8.27
C GLU A 68 4.18 4.93 8.88
N ARG A 69 5.51 4.73 8.98
CA ARG A 69 6.14 3.55 9.60
C ARG A 69 5.72 2.21 9.01
N THR A 70 5.25 2.19 7.78
CA THR A 70 4.87 0.97 7.08
C THR A 70 6.10 0.38 6.39
N LEU A 71 6.29 -0.93 6.56
CA LEU A 71 7.34 -1.68 5.88
C LEU A 71 6.75 -2.45 4.70
N ILE A 72 7.32 -2.25 3.53
CA ILE A 72 7.02 -3.03 2.31
C ILE A 72 8.29 -3.73 1.87
N ARG A 73 8.24 -5.04 1.80
CA ARG A 73 9.34 -5.84 1.27
C ARG A 73 8.81 -7.01 0.48
N ALA A 74 9.56 -7.40 -0.54
CA ALA A 74 9.23 -8.56 -1.32
C ALA A 74 9.43 -9.85 -0.53
N SER A 75 8.69 -10.88 -0.90
CA SER A 75 8.76 -12.18 -0.28
C SER A 75 9.72 -13.12 -1.01
N HIS A 76 10.22 -14.11 -0.30
CA HIS A 76 11.00 -15.20 -0.87
C HIS A 76 10.36 -16.54 -0.54
N ARG A 77 10.51 -17.49 -1.43
CA ARG A 77 10.21 -18.91 -1.17
C ARG A 77 11.51 -19.70 -1.14
N LYS A 78 11.60 -20.57 -0.15
CA LYS A 78 12.66 -21.58 -0.10
C LYS A 78 12.21 -22.82 -0.85
N PHE A 79 13.00 -23.25 -1.81
CA PHE A 79 12.84 -24.51 -2.50
C PHE A 79 14.01 -25.44 -2.13
N SER A 80 13.88 -26.73 -2.41
CA SER A 80 14.96 -27.70 -2.19
C SER A 80 16.29 -27.35 -2.87
N LYS A 81 16.26 -26.50 -3.91
CA LYS A 81 17.42 -26.03 -4.67
C LYS A 81 17.88 -24.61 -4.31
N GLY A 82 17.35 -23.99 -3.24
CA GLY A 82 17.68 -22.63 -2.81
C GLY A 82 16.49 -21.73 -2.61
N ALA A 83 16.72 -20.46 -2.31
CA ALA A 83 15.68 -19.45 -2.17
C ALA A 83 15.45 -18.74 -3.50
N THR A 84 14.19 -18.61 -3.89
CA THR A 84 13.78 -17.79 -5.04
C THR A 84 13.01 -16.58 -4.56
N MET A 85 13.37 -15.42 -5.07
CA MET A 85 12.73 -14.15 -4.78
C MET A 85 11.70 -13.85 -5.86
N PHE A 86 10.53 -13.38 -5.46
CA PHE A 86 9.47 -12.98 -6.36
C PHE A 86 9.18 -11.48 -6.21
N PRO A 87 9.00 -10.74 -7.31
CA PRO A 87 8.61 -9.34 -7.21
C PRO A 87 7.25 -9.20 -6.52
N MET A 88 7.11 -8.13 -5.74
CA MET A 88 5.85 -7.76 -5.13
C MET A 88 5.07 -6.85 -6.06
N HIS A 89 3.79 -7.14 -6.24
CA HIS A 89 2.89 -6.32 -7.04
C HIS A 89 1.84 -5.66 -6.16
N VAL A 90 1.78 -4.35 -6.21
CA VAL A 90 0.74 -3.53 -5.60
C VAL A 90 -0.03 -2.84 -6.72
N GLY A 91 -1.34 -2.98 -6.72
CA GLY A 91 -2.21 -2.40 -7.75
C GLY A 91 -2.38 -0.89 -7.66
N ASP A 92 -3.39 -0.38 -8.33
CA ASP A 92 -3.76 1.03 -8.32
C ASP A 92 -4.66 1.37 -7.13
N CYS A 93 -4.60 2.60 -6.65
CA CYS A 93 -5.48 3.10 -5.60
C CYS A 93 -5.47 2.23 -4.33
N VAL A 94 -4.31 1.72 -3.94
CA VAL A 94 -4.13 0.95 -2.71
C VAL A 94 -3.81 1.92 -1.57
N ILE A 95 -4.67 1.93 -0.56
CA ILE A 95 -4.52 2.77 0.62
C ILE A 95 -4.05 1.91 1.78
N VAL A 96 -2.86 2.18 2.27
CA VAL A 96 -2.25 1.49 3.41
C VAL A 96 -2.10 2.47 4.55
N GLU A 97 -2.76 2.20 5.66
CA GLU A 97 -2.63 3.01 6.87
C GLU A 97 -1.28 2.77 7.56
N GLU A 98 -1.02 3.49 8.64
CA GLU A 98 0.26 3.46 9.34
C GLU A 98 0.53 2.13 10.04
N ASP A 99 1.79 1.91 10.37
CA ASP A 99 2.29 0.77 11.17
C ASP A 99 2.01 -0.61 10.57
N CYS A 100 1.87 -0.70 9.25
CA CYS A 100 1.65 -1.97 8.56
C CYS A 100 2.97 -2.65 8.17
N VAL A 101 2.92 -3.97 8.05
CA VAL A 101 4.01 -4.79 7.49
C VAL A 101 3.47 -5.60 6.33
N LEU A 102 3.95 -5.32 5.13
CA LEU A 102 3.47 -5.94 3.91
C LEU A 102 4.58 -6.79 3.28
N VAL A 103 4.40 -8.11 3.30
CA VAL A 103 5.32 -9.10 2.71
C VAL A 103 4.60 -9.97 1.67
N ALA A 104 3.47 -9.48 1.16
CA ALA A 104 2.63 -10.16 0.19
C ALA A 104 3.35 -10.38 -1.15
N ALA A 105 2.86 -11.35 -1.92
CA ALA A 105 3.20 -11.46 -3.33
C ALA A 105 2.41 -10.45 -4.18
N GLN A 106 1.14 -10.24 -3.83
CA GLN A 106 0.25 -9.35 -4.57
C GLN A 106 -0.77 -8.70 -3.64
N ILE A 107 -0.97 -7.40 -3.84
CA ILE A 107 -2.09 -6.64 -3.28
C ILE A 107 -2.85 -6.04 -4.46
N GLY A 108 -4.09 -6.44 -4.62
CA GLY A 108 -4.95 -6.02 -5.72
C GLY A 108 -5.31 -4.54 -5.65
N SER A 109 -5.69 -3.97 -6.78
CA SER A 109 -6.13 -2.58 -6.88
C SER A 109 -7.36 -2.32 -6.01
N TYR A 110 -7.53 -1.07 -5.59
CA TYR A 110 -8.66 -0.62 -4.78
C TYR A 110 -8.79 -1.33 -3.43
N THR A 111 -7.68 -1.72 -2.86
CA THR A 111 -7.61 -2.38 -1.55
C THR A 111 -7.27 -1.36 -0.47
N HIS A 112 -7.97 -1.44 0.65
CA HIS A 112 -7.69 -0.64 1.83
C HIS A 112 -7.15 -1.55 2.94
N ILE A 113 -5.98 -1.22 3.46
CA ILE A 113 -5.32 -1.96 4.53
C ILE A 113 -5.30 -1.10 5.78
N GLY A 114 -5.96 -1.57 6.82
CA GLY A 114 -6.12 -0.86 8.09
C GLY A 114 -4.84 -0.83 8.92
N LYS A 115 -4.79 0.12 9.83
CA LYS A 115 -3.65 0.38 10.72
C LYS A 115 -3.15 -0.88 11.41
N GLY A 116 -1.83 -1.05 11.43
CA GLY A 116 -1.18 -2.13 12.16
C GLY A 116 -1.38 -3.53 11.57
N ALA A 117 -1.96 -3.64 10.38
CA ALA A 117 -2.12 -4.93 9.73
C ALA A 117 -0.78 -5.54 9.32
N ILE A 118 -0.68 -6.84 9.44
CA ILE A 118 0.48 -7.61 9.01
C ILE A 118 0.04 -8.56 7.90
N VAL A 119 0.59 -8.37 6.71
CA VAL A 119 0.29 -9.21 5.54
C VAL A 119 1.43 -10.18 5.34
N GLY A 120 1.16 -11.44 5.59
CA GLY A 120 2.14 -12.50 5.62
C GLY A 120 2.78 -12.80 4.27
N ARG A 121 3.92 -13.47 4.32
CA ARG A 121 4.75 -13.79 3.17
C ARG A 121 4.00 -14.56 2.09
N SER A 122 4.21 -14.16 0.85
CA SER A 122 3.66 -14.80 -0.35
C SER A 122 2.12 -14.88 -0.39
N SER A 123 1.44 -14.09 0.41
CA SER A 123 -0.02 -13.99 0.38
C SER A 123 -0.49 -13.18 -0.82
N ILE A 124 -1.70 -13.45 -1.25
CA ILE A 124 -2.37 -12.77 -2.36
C ILE A 124 -3.68 -12.21 -1.85
N ILE A 125 -3.81 -10.89 -1.91
CA ILE A 125 -5.07 -10.18 -1.67
C ILE A 125 -5.54 -9.66 -3.03
N LYS A 126 -6.69 -10.13 -3.46
CA LYS A 126 -7.26 -9.71 -4.74
C LYS A 126 -7.89 -8.33 -4.62
N GLU A 127 -8.40 -7.80 -5.74
CA GLU A 127 -8.89 -6.42 -5.82
C GLU A 127 -10.10 -6.15 -4.91
N CYS A 128 -10.30 -4.89 -4.59
CA CYS A 128 -11.44 -4.36 -3.83
C CYS A 128 -11.62 -5.01 -2.44
N CYS A 129 -10.52 -5.39 -1.80
CA CYS A 129 -10.57 -5.95 -0.44
C CYS A 129 -10.41 -4.85 0.61
N LYS A 130 -10.98 -5.12 1.79
CA LYS A 130 -10.75 -4.33 2.99
C LYS A 130 -10.11 -5.21 4.05
N VAL A 131 -8.90 -4.87 4.45
CA VAL A 131 -8.21 -5.50 5.58
C VAL A 131 -8.40 -4.62 6.80
N GLU A 132 -9.02 -5.17 7.83
CA GLU A 132 -9.30 -4.43 9.07
C GLU A 132 -8.01 -4.16 9.86
N ALA A 133 -8.05 -3.12 10.70
CA ALA A 133 -6.94 -2.77 11.55
C ALA A 133 -6.51 -3.95 12.43
N GLY A 134 -5.19 -4.15 12.56
CA GLY A 134 -4.62 -5.22 13.38
C GLY A 134 -4.78 -6.63 12.83
N ALA A 135 -5.32 -6.81 11.64
CA ALA A 135 -5.42 -8.12 11.02
C ALA A 135 -4.03 -8.72 10.76
N VAL A 136 -3.88 -10.01 11.00
CA VAL A 136 -2.66 -10.76 10.70
C VAL A 136 -2.97 -11.81 9.66
N ILE A 137 -2.57 -11.54 8.43
CA ILE A 137 -2.81 -12.41 7.28
C ILE A 137 -1.73 -13.50 7.26
N PRO A 138 -2.12 -14.79 7.33
CA PRO A 138 -1.17 -15.88 7.30
C PRO A 138 -0.38 -15.92 6.00
N SER A 139 0.85 -16.43 6.07
CA SER A 139 1.66 -16.67 4.87
C SER A 139 0.96 -17.62 3.90
N ASP A 140 1.22 -17.44 2.62
CA ASP A 140 0.70 -18.29 1.54
C ASP A 140 -0.83 -18.34 1.41
N SER A 141 -1.54 -17.40 2.03
CA SER A 141 -3.00 -17.31 1.91
C SER A 141 -3.42 -16.51 0.68
N THR A 142 -4.61 -16.85 0.17
CA THR A 142 -5.24 -16.11 -0.93
C THR A 142 -6.64 -15.71 -0.52
N PHE A 143 -6.96 -14.42 -0.73
CA PHE A 143 -8.27 -13.88 -0.43
C PHE A 143 -8.97 -13.43 -1.72
N PRO A 144 -10.24 -13.82 -1.91
CA PRO A 144 -10.98 -13.46 -3.11
C PRO A 144 -11.30 -11.96 -3.14
N PRO A 145 -11.62 -11.40 -4.34
CA PRO A 145 -11.99 -9.99 -4.44
C PRO A 145 -13.25 -9.67 -3.62
N PHE A 146 -13.39 -8.41 -3.26
CA PHE A 146 -14.50 -7.88 -2.46
C PHE A 146 -14.63 -8.47 -1.05
N SER A 147 -13.56 -8.98 -0.49
CA SER A 147 -13.55 -9.53 0.86
C SER A 147 -13.28 -8.47 1.92
N VAL A 148 -13.99 -8.58 3.04
CA VAL A 148 -13.59 -7.96 4.31
C VAL A 148 -12.80 -9.01 5.09
N ILE A 149 -11.57 -8.65 5.44
CA ILE A 149 -10.59 -9.57 6.04
C ILE A 149 -10.23 -9.05 7.43
N ALA A 150 -10.39 -9.85 8.46
CA ALA A 150 -10.14 -9.44 9.84
C ALA A 150 -9.65 -10.60 10.71
N GLY A 151 -9.03 -10.23 11.82
CA GLY A 151 -8.63 -11.16 12.88
C GLY A 151 -7.17 -11.59 12.82
N ASN A 152 -6.80 -12.44 13.79
CA ASN A 152 -5.49 -13.07 13.92
C ASN A 152 -5.66 -14.54 14.37
N PRO A 153 -5.50 -15.53 13.47
CA PRO A 153 -5.24 -15.40 12.03
C PRO A 153 -6.43 -14.79 11.27
N ALA A 154 -6.13 -13.96 10.29
CA ALA A 154 -7.15 -13.27 9.53
C ALA A 154 -7.99 -14.19 8.64
N ARG A 155 -9.27 -13.87 8.55
CA ARG A 155 -10.26 -14.60 7.78
C ARG A 155 -11.20 -13.67 7.06
N VAL A 156 -11.88 -14.17 6.05
CA VAL A 156 -12.97 -13.44 5.42
C VAL A 156 -14.15 -13.39 6.39
N VAL A 157 -14.54 -12.18 6.78
CA VAL A 157 -15.64 -11.95 7.74
C VAL A 157 -16.85 -11.29 7.09
N GLY A 158 -16.75 -10.90 5.83
CA GLY A 158 -17.83 -10.26 5.10
C GLY A 158 -17.44 -9.89 3.69
N ARG A 159 -18.30 -9.12 3.05
CA ARG A 159 -18.07 -8.57 1.71
C ARG A 159 -18.21 -7.06 1.72
N VAL A 160 -17.38 -6.38 0.94
CA VAL A 160 -17.53 -4.96 0.67
C VAL A 160 -18.63 -4.71 -0.38
N PRO A 161 -19.21 -3.50 -0.43
CA PRO A 161 -20.17 -3.14 -1.47
C PRO A 161 -19.59 -3.26 -2.89
N GLU A 162 -20.43 -3.52 -3.88
CA GLU A 162 -20.01 -3.59 -5.29
C GLU A 162 -19.43 -2.28 -5.81
N CYS A 163 -19.82 -1.14 -5.24
CA CYS A 163 -19.31 0.19 -5.58
C CYS A 163 -17.93 0.52 -4.93
N THR A 164 -17.28 -0.44 -4.31
CA THR A 164 -15.99 -0.21 -3.60
C THR A 164 -14.90 0.32 -4.53
N GLN A 165 -14.86 -0.13 -5.78
CA GLN A 165 -13.87 0.38 -6.73
C GLN A 165 -14.01 1.89 -6.91
N GLU A 166 -15.21 2.39 -7.14
CA GLU A 166 -15.48 3.82 -7.31
C GLU A 166 -15.18 4.60 -6.04
N LEU A 167 -15.60 4.09 -4.88
CA LEU A 167 -15.38 4.74 -3.59
C LEU A 167 -13.88 4.85 -3.27
N ILE A 168 -13.12 3.80 -3.43
CA ILE A 168 -11.67 3.79 -3.14
C ILE A 168 -10.91 4.60 -4.18
N SER A 169 -11.29 4.53 -5.45
CA SER A 169 -10.69 5.35 -6.51
C SER A 169 -10.84 6.83 -6.21
N GLN A 170 -12.03 7.27 -5.81
CA GLN A 170 -12.29 8.65 -5.42
C GLN A 170 -11.50 9.02 -4.17
N ALA A 171 -11.54 8.20 -3.14
CA ALA A 171 -10.82 8.45 -1.88
C ALA A 171 -9.31 8.57 -2.10
N ALA A 172 -8.72 7.71 -2.93
CA ALA A 172 -7.30 7.75 -3.24
C ALA A 172 -6.88 9.02 -3.98
N LYS A 173 -7.69 9.48 -4.92
CA LYS A 173 -7.45 10.74 -5.66
C LYS A 173 -7.58 11.96 -4.76
N GLU A 174 -8.64 12.03 -3.96
CA GLU A 174 -8.85 13.10 -2.99
C GLU A 174 -7.73 13.14 -1.96
N LEU A 175 -7.27 12.00 -1.49
CA LEU A 175 -6.15 11.90 -0.57
C LEU A 175 -4.86 12.45 -1.19
N TYR A 176 -4.58 12.12 -2.45
CA TYR A 176 -3.43 12.68 -3.16
C TYR A 176 -3.53 14.21 -3.31
N GLU A 177 -4.70 14.71 -3.68
CA GLU A 177 -4.94 16.15 -3.86
C GLU A 177 -4.91 16.92 -2.54
N SER A 178 -5.25 16.26 -1.42
CA SER A 178 -5.23 16.90 -0.09
C SER A 178 -3.82 17.20 0.41
N TYR A 179 -2.81 16.47 -0.04
CA TYR A 179 -1.40 16.70 0.32
C TYR A 179 -0.75 17.66 -0.67
N VAL A 180 -0.66 18.93 -0.33
CA VAL A 180 -0.14 19.99 -1.22
C VAL A 180 1.23 20.45 -0.74
N ILE A 181 2.23 20.38 -1.64
CA ILE A 181 3.56 20.91 -1.38
C ILE A 181 3.49 22.45 -1.52
N GLN A 182 3.83 23.16 -0.46
CA GLN A 182 3.95 24.61 -0.51
C GLN A 182 5.14 25.00 -1.40
N ARG A 183 4.89 25.86 -2.36
CA ARG A 183 5.94 26.51 -3.16
C ARG A 183 6.44 27.76 -2.47
#